data_d1b3adbe0fcc282ddfeb9942d538f680
#
_entry.id   d1b3adbe0fcc282ddfeb9942d538f680
#
_cell.length_a   1.000
_cell.length_b   1.000
_cell.length_c   1.000
_cell.angle_alpha   90.00
_cell.angle_beta   90.00
_cell.angle_gamma   90.00
#
_symmetry.space_group_name_H-M   'P 1'
#
loop_
_entity.id
_entity.type
_entity.pdbx_description
1 polymer ?
#
loop_
_entity_poly.entity_id
_entity_poly.type
_entity_poly.pdbx_seq_one_letter_code
_entity_poly.pdbx_strand_id
1 'polypeptide(L)'
;MRKVILYIAISIDGYIARKNGDVDWLEGDGSAPQADNGYEAFYSQIDTIIMGNSTYKQIKGWGEYPYKGTKGYVYTTQGEGANEDVTFTSQKPVELISQLKQEEGKDIWLVGGAEIIDAFIKDNLIDEYILTIAPVILGEGIPLFKDKNLETRLKLKEMRSFDGFIQSHYSV
;
A
#
# COMPACT_ATOMS: atom_id res chain seq x y z
N MET A 1 -13.77 -0.85 -14.79
CA MET A 1 -13.47 0.38 -14.01
C MET A 1 -12.23 0.07 -13.16
N ARG A 2 -11.24 0.94 -13.15
CA ARG A 2 -9.99 0.79 -12.38
C ARG A 2 -10.29 0.79 -10.88
N LYS A 3 -9.67 -0.13 -10.15
CA LYS A 3 -9.82 -0.24 -8.69
C LYS A 3 -8.63 0.40 -7.98
N VAL A 4 -8.87 0.93 -6.80
CA VAL A 4 -7.83 1.31 -5.84
C VAL A 4 -7.65 0.15 -4.88
N ILE A 5 -6.46 -0.43 -4.87
CA ILE A 5 -6.11 -1.60 -4.06
C ILE A 5 -5.06 -1.19 -3.03
N LEU A 6 -5.38 -1.33 -1.76
CA LEU A 6 -4.39 -1.28 -0.69
C LEU A 6 -3.72 -2.65 -0.58
N TYR A 7 -2.46 -2.74 -1.01
CA TYR A 7 -1.64 -3.95 -0.85
C TYR A 7 -0.50 -3.62 0.10
N ILE A 8 -0.53 -4.20 1.30
CA ILE A 8 0.41 -3.85 2.37
C ILE A 8 0.63 -5.00 3.35
N ALA A 9 1.84 -5.07 3.92
CA ALA A 9 2.16 -5.98 5.00
C ALA A 9 2.00 -5.30 6.36
N ILE A 10 1.55 -6.08 7.35
CA ILE A 10 1.37 -5.64 8.74
C ILE A 10 1.91 -6.70 9.71
N SER A 11 2.23 -6.27 10.92
CA SER A 11 2.42 -7.18 12.04
C SER A 11 1.08 -7.76 12.53
N ILE A 12 1.10 -8.81 13.35
CA ILE A 12 -0.12 -9.40 13.94
C ILE A 12 -0.93 -8.36 14.72
N ASP A 13 -0.24 -7.43 15.38
CA ASP A 13 -0.85 -6.35 16.16
C ASP A 13 -1.11 -5.06 15.35
N GLY A 14 -1.04 -5.13 14.00
CA GLY A 14 -1.57 -4.12 13.09
C GLY A 14 -0.65 -2.95 12.76
N TYR A 15 0.65 -3.07 12.97
CA TYR A 15 1.62 -2.05 12.60
C TYR A 15 2.21 -2.27 11.21
N ILE A 16 2.43 -1.18 10.48
CA ILE A 16 3.05 -1.20 9.13
C ILE A 16 4.55 -0.92 9.16
N ALA A 17 5.05 -0.36 10.25
CA ALA A 17 6.45 -0.02 10.44
C ALA A 17 6.75 0.19 11.93
N ARG A 18 8.04 0.18 12.29
CA ARG A 18 8.48 0.69 13.59
C ARG A 18 8.21 2.19 13.69
N LYS A 19 8.30 2.77 14.88
CA LYS A 19 8.10 4.22 15.09
C LYS A 19 9.02 5.09 14.25
N ASN A 20 10.22 4.62 13.94
CA ASN A 20 11.19 5.30 13.08
C ASN A 20 10.97 5.06 11.58
N GLY A 21 9.96 4.26 11.21
CA GLY A 21 9.64 3.91 9.81
C GLY A 21 10.29 2.63 9.30
N ASP A 22 11.14 1.97 10.07
CA ASP A 22 11.84 0.75 9.64
C ASP A 22 10.88 -0.44 9.48
N VAL A 23 11.22 -1.31 8.54
CA VAL A 23 10.48 -2.55 8.20
C VAL A 23 11.37 -3.79 8.28
N ASP A 24 12.40 -3.75 9.11
CA ASP A 24 13.38 -4.83 9.33
C ASP A 24 12.77 -6.12 9.90
N TRP A 25 11.55 -6.03 10.41
CA TRP A 25 10.75 -7.13 10.95
C TRP A 25 9.97 -7.92 9.89
N LEU A 26 9.95 -7.46 8.64
CA LEU A 26 9.16 -8.04 7.56
C LEU A 26 9.85 -9.28 6.99
N GLU A 27 9.84 -10.34 7.76
CA GLU A 27 10.43 -11.64 7.44
C GLU A 27 9.42 -12.77 7.70
N GLY A 28 9.53 -13.85 6.95
CA GLY A 28 8.78 -15.08 7.18
C GLY A 28 9.34 -15.88 8.35
N ASP A 29 8.72 -16.99 8.64
CA ASP A 29 9.19 -17.94 9.68
C ASP A 29 10.26 -18.92 9.20
N GLY A 30 10.64 -18.83 7.93
CA GLY A 30 11.64 -19.69 7.31
C GLY A 30 11.13 -21.09 6.94
N SER A 31 9.85 -21.37 7.10
CA SER A 31 9.26 -22.67 6.75
C SER A 31 9.19 -22.92 5.25
N ALA A 32 9.08 -21.85 4.45
CA ALA A 32 9.02 -21.90 3.00
C ALA A 32 9.58 -20.62 2.34
N PRO A 33 10.87 -20.30 2.50
CA PRO A 33 11.44 -19.00 2.11
C PRO A 33 11.39 -18.73 0.60
N GLN A 34 11.15 -19.76 -0.23
CA GLN A 34 10.99 -19.64 -1.69
C GLN A 34 9.53 -19.70 -2.15
N ALA A 35 8.56 -19.65 -1.21
CA ALA A 35 7.16 -19.68 -1.56
C ALA A 35 6.76 -18.42 -2.36
N ASP A 36 5.91 -18.62 -3.37
CA ASP A 36 5.32 -17.50 -4.10
C ASP A 36 4.42 -16.67 -3.17
N ASN A 37 4.77 -15.41 -3.00
CA ASN A 37 3.99 -14.43 -2.24
C ASN A 37 2.89 -13.75 -3.07
N GLY A 38 2.77 -14.08 -4.37
CA GLY A 38 1.79 -13.53 -5.32
C GLY A 38 2.01 -12.08 -5.71
N TYR A 39 3.14 -11.49 -5.34
CA TYR A 39 3.44 -10.10 -5.67
C TYR A 39 3.52 -9.87 -7.18
N GLU A 40 4.15 -10.75 -7.94
CA GLU A 40 4.27 -10.61 -9.40
C GLU A 40 2.89 -10.63 -10.07
N ALA A 41 2.02 -11.56 -9.67
CA ALA A 41 0.66 -11.65 -10.18
C ALA A 41 -0.16 -10.39 -9.86
N PHE A 42 -0.03 -9.87 -8.65
CA PHE A 42 -0.64 -8.59 -8.26
C PHE A 42 -0.07 -7.45 -9.09
N TYR A 43 1.25 -7.29 -9.14
CA TYR A 43 1.91 -6.18 -9.82
C TYR A 43 1.60 -6.12 -11.32
N SER A 44 1.41 -7.29 -11.96
CA SER A 44 1.03 -7.37 -13.38
C SER A 44 -0.32 -6.71 -13.70
N GLN A 45 -1.18 -6.54 -12.69
CA GLN A 45 -2.50 -5.91 -12.81
C GLN A 45 -2.46 -4.40 -12.52
N ILE A 46 -1.31 -3.85 -12.17
CA ILE A 46 -1.12 -2.46 -11.75
C ILE A 46 -0.44 -1.65 -12.87
N ASP A 47 -0.88 -0.43 -13.09
CA ASP A 47 -0.18 0.56 -13.92
C ASP A 47 0.02 1.92 -13.24
N THR A 48 -0.62 2.11 -12.09
CA THR A 48 -0.54 3.36 -11.34
C THR A 48 -0.25 3.07 -9.86
N ILE A 49 0.66 3.83 -9.28
CA ILE A 49 1.10 3.68 -7.90
C ILE A 49 0.94 5.02 -7.17
N ILE A 50 0.40 4.97 -5.95
CA ILE A 50 0.20 6.14 -5.11
C ILE A 50 0.88 5.90 -3.75
N MET A 51 1.65 6.87 -3.29
CA MET A 51 2.32 6.80 -1.98
C MET A 51 2.52 8.18 -1.37
N GLY A 52 2.79 8.21 -0.08
CA GLY A 52 3.25 9.41 0.61
C GLY A 52 4.75 9.68 0.39
N ASN A 53 5.17 10.92 0.59
CA ASN A 53 6.55 11.34 0.36
C ASN A 53 7.57 10.62 1.27
N SER A 54 7.21 10.31 2.52
CA SER A 54 8.10 9.56 3.41
C SER A 54 8.37 8.14 2.88
N THR A 55 7.34 7.47 2.38
CA THR A 55 7.46 6.15 1.73
C THR A 55 8.31 6.23 0.47
N TYR A 56 8.09 7.24 -0.37
CA TYR A 56 8.90 7.45 -1.56
C TYR A 56 10.39 7.65 -1.23
N LYS A 57 10.71 8.51 -0.25
CA LYS A 57 12.08 8.73 0.20
C LYS A 57 12.73 7.47 0.74
N GLN A 58 11.99 6.67 1.50
CA GLN A 58 12.46 5.39 2.03
C GLN A 58 12.80 4.41 0.90
N ILE A 59 11.91 4.24 -0.08
CA ILE A 59 12.13 3.38 -1.25
C ILE A 59 13.36 3.84 -2.07
N LYS A 60 13.50 5.14 -2.32
CA LYS A 60 14.68 5.70 -3.01
C LYS A 60 15.96 5.48 -2.20
N GLY A 61 15.88 5.45 -0.88
CA GLY A 61 17.03 5.17 0.01
C GLY A 61 17.54 3.72 -0.08
N TRP A 62 16.72 2.79 -0.55
CA TRP A 62 17.11 1.38 -0.73
C TRP A 62 17.82 1.11 -2.06
N GLY A 63 17.84 2.09 -3.00
CA GLY A 63 18.48 1.96 -4.29
C GLY A 63 17.69 2.53 -5.45
N GLU A 64 17.74 1.85 -6.58
CA GLU A 64 17.01 2.26 -7.78
C GLU A 64 15.50 2.15 -7.56
N TYR A 65 14.73 3.12 -8.09
CA TYR A 65 13.27 3.10 -7.98
C TYR A 65 12.68 1.84 -8.64
N PRO A 66 11.98 0.98 -7.87
CA PRO A 66 11.62 -0.36 -8.33
C PRO A 66 10.39 -0.40 -9.24
N TYR A 67 9.61 0.67 -9.30
CA TYR A 67 8.31 0.70 -10.00
C TYR A 67 8.38 1.38 -11.37
N LYS A 68 9.48 1.19 -12.08
CA LYS A 68 9.67 1.74 -13.43
C LYS A 68 8.58 1.21 -14.37
N GLY A 69 8.10 2.10 -15.25
CA GLY A 69 7.06 1.77 -16.21
C GLY A 69 5.63 1.92 -15.71
N THR A 70 5.44 2.28 -14.42
CA THR A 70 4.14 2.65 -13.87
C THR A 70 4.02 4.17 -13.74
N LYS A 71 2.79 4.69 -13.73
CA LYS A 71 2.51 6.09 -13.35
C LYS A 71 2.62 6.21 -11.83
N GLY A 72 3.62 6.93 -11.31
CA GLY A 72 3.78 7.16 -9.88
C GLY A 72 3.23 8.52 -9.44
N TYR A 73 2.44 8.55 -8.37
CA TYR A 73 2.00 9.77 -7.70
C TYR A 73 2.47 9.79 -6.25
N VAL A 74 3.19 10.85 -5.87
CA VAL A 74 3.71 11.03 -4.52
C VAL A 74 3.05 12.22 -3.87
N TYR A 75 2.30 11.97 -2.80
CA TYR A 75 1.68 13.01 -2.00
C TYR A 75 2.71 13.74 -1.15
N THR A 76 2.78 15.07 -1.30
CA THR A 76 3.74 15.92 -0.61
C THR A 76 3.15 17.27 -0.25
N THR A 77 3.65 17.87 0.83
CA THR A 77 3.39 19.25 1.22
C THR A 77 4.50 20.22 0.74
N GLN A 78 5.53 19.70 0.07
CA GLN A 78 6.74 20.46 -0.31
C GLN A 78 6.66 21.08 -1.72
N GLY A 79 5.49 21.02 -2.35
CA GLY A 79 5.25 21.56 -3.68
C GLY A 79 5.05 20.49 -4.74
N GLU A 80 4.36 20.88 -5.80
CA GLU A 80 4.08 20.03 -6.95
C GLU A 80 5.26 19.99 -7.92
N GLY A 81 5.33 18.94 -8.73
CA GLY A 81 6.37 18.76 -9.72
C GLY A 81 6.45 17.33 -10.21
N ALA A 82 7.47 17.04 -10.99
CA ALA A 82 7.72 15.68 -11.48
C ALA A 82 9.21 15.44 -11.65
N ASN A 83 9.60 14.19 -11.57
CA ASN A 83 10.89 13.70 -12.00
C ASN A 83 10.71 12.53 -12.97
N GLU A 84 11.79 11.81 -13.29
CA GLU A 84 11.74 10.66 -14.20
C GLU A 84 10.87 9.50 -13.73
N ASP A 85 10.65 9.38 -12.41
CA ASP A 85 9.96 8.25 -11.79
C ASP A 85 8.51 8.59 -11.42
N VAL A 86 8.25 9.80 -10.90
CA VAL A 86 6.95 10.14 -10.26
C VAL A 86 6.53 11.59 -10.49
N THR A 87 5.23 11.81 -10.31
CA THR A 87 4.62 13.14 -10.20
C THR A 87 4.34 13.43 -8.71
N PHE A 88 4.84 14.56 -8.22
CA PHE A 88 4.53 15.05 -6.88
C PHE A 88 3.25 15.87 -6.91
N THR A 89 2.33 15.59 -5.99
CA THR A 89 1.01 16.21 -5.96
C THR A 89 0.58 16.58 -4.56
N SER A 90 -0.19 17.67 -4.46
CA SER A 90 -0.96 18.07 -3.27
C SER A 90 -2.47 18.02 -3.53
N GLN A 91 -2.89 17.54 -4.69
CA GLN A 91 -4.28 17.39 -5.08
C GLN A 91 -5.06 16.53 -4.07
N LYS A 92 -6.32 16.84 -3.81
CA LYS A 92 -7.14 16.02 -2.93
C LYS A 92 -7.25 14.58 -3.47
N PRO A 93 -7.14 13.54 -2.62
CA PRO A 93 -7.24 12.15 -3.06
C PRO A 93 -8.49 11.85 -3.90
N VAL A 94 -9.65 12.39 -3.52
CA VAL A 94 -10.91 12.19 -4.24
C VAL A 94 -10.85 12.73 -5.67
N GLU A 95 -10.18 13.86 -5.89
CA GLU A 95 -10.05 14.48 -7.21
C GLU A 95 -9.12 13.66 -8.11
N LEU A 96 -7.94 13.28 -7.59
CA LEU A 96 -6.99 12.44 -8.33
C LEU A 96 -7.62 11.08 -8.70
N ILE A 97 -8.27 10.41 -7.75
CA ILE A 97 -8.90 9.11 -8.02
C ILE A 97 -10.05 9.24 -9.02
N SER A 98 -10.85 10.31 -8.93
CA SER A 98 -11.92 10.56 -9.92
C SER A 98 -11.35 10.70 -11.34
N GLN A 99 -10.25 11.42 -11.52
CA GLN A 99 -9.57 11.55 -12.80
C GLN A 99 -9.04 10.20 -13.30
N LEU A 100 -8.29 9.48 -12.45
CA LEU A 100 -7.69 8.20 -12.81
C LEU A 100 -8.73 7.13 -13.16
N LYS A 101 -9.88 7.12 -12.48
CA LYS A 101 -10.96 6.17 -12.79
C LYS A 101 -11.70 6.48 -14.12
N GLN A 102 -11.53 7.67 -14.67
CA GLN A 102 -12.04 8.02 -16.01
C GLN A 102 -11.07 7.62 -17.14
N GLU A 103 -9.80 7.42 -16.83
CA GLU A 103 -8.80 6.95 -17.80
C GLU A 103 -8.92 5.44 -18.00
N GLU A 104 -8.61 4.99 -19.23
CA GLU A 104 -8.37 3.57 -19.47
C GLU A 104 -7.05 3.15 -18.83
N GLY A 105 -7.02 1.94 -18.28
CA GLY A 105 -5.82 1.40 -17.64
C GLY A 105 -6.11 0.24 -16.71
N LYS A 106 -5.04 -0.22 -16.07
CA LYS A 106 -5.07 -1.27 -15.03
C LYS A 106 -5.44 -0.65 -13.67
N ASP A 107 -5.37 -1.46 -12.63
CA ASP A 107 -5.69 -1.03 -11.27
C ASP A 107 -4.62 -0.11 -10.67
N ILE A 108 -4.97 0.53 -9.57
CA ILE A 108 -4.17 1.53 -8.86
C ILE A 108 -3.73 0.93 -7.52
N TRP A 109 -2.43 0.88 -7.28
CA TRP A 109 -1.88 0.41 -6.02
C TRP A 109 -1.64 1.57 -5.06
N LEU A 110 -2.35 1.57 -3.94
CA LEU A 110 -2.05 2.40 -2.79
C LEU A 110 -0.98 1.71 -1.93
N VAL A 111 0.25 2.20 -2.01
CA VAL A 111 1.41 1.62 -1.32
C VAL A 111 1.40 1.97 0.18
N GLY A 112 1.12 3.22 0.50
CA GLY A 112 1.17 3.77 1.86
C GLY A 112 2.03 5.05 1.90
N GLY A 113 2.45 5.60 3.06
CA GLY A 113 2.24 5.13 4.43
C GLY A 113 0.91 5.52 5.09
N ALA A 114 0.93 5.51 6.41
CA ALA A 114 -0.28 5.62 7.23
C ALA A 114 -1.11 6.88 6.98
N GLU A 115 -0.48 8.03 6.73
CA GLU A 115 -1.19 9.29 6.50
C GLU A 115 -2.01 9.27 5.21
N ILE A 116 -1.44 8.80 4.12
CA ILE A 116 -2.18 8.72 2.85
C ILE A 116 -3.23 7.63 2.87
N ILE A 117 -2.96 6.50 3.51
CA ILE A 117 -3.95 5.44 3.71
C ILE A 117 -5.15 5.97 4.50
N ASP A 118 -4.91 6.68 5.60
CA ASP A 118 -5.97 7.29 6.43
C ASP A 118 -6.85 8.26 5.62
N ALA A 119 -6.23 9.10 4.78
CA ALA A 119 -6.97 9.99 3.90
C ALA A 119 -7.86 9.24 2.90
N PHE A 120 -7.34 8.15 2.30
CA PHE A 120 -8.11 7.32 1.37
C PHE A 120 -9.26 6.57 2.05
N ILE A 121 -9.05 6.10 3.28
CA ILE A 121 -10.12 5.45 4.07
C ILE A 121 -11.23 6.45 4.40
N LYS A 122 -10.89 7.65 4.87
CA LYS A 122 -11.86 8.69 5.21
C LYS A 122 -12.77 9.10 4.05
N ASP A 123 -12.22 9.09 2.85
CA ASP A 123 -12.94 9.44 1.63
C ASP A 123 -13.56 8.22 0.92
N ASN A 124 -13.51 7.01 1.52
CA ASN A 124 -13.99 5.74 0.97
C ASN A 124 -13.46 5.47 -0.45
N LEU A 125 -12.16 5.70 -0.67
CA LEU A 125 -11.54 5.57 -1.99
C LEU A 125 -10.93 4.20 -2.28
N ILE A 126 -10.82 3.32 -1.28
CA ILE A 126 -10.22 1.99 -1.41
C ILE A 126 -11.30 0.98 -1.78
N ASP A 127 -11.14 0.31 -2.92
CA ASP A 127 -12.06 -0.70 -3.41
C ASP A 127 -11.72 -2.11 -2.89
N GLU A 128 -10.43 -2.40 -2.73
CA GLU A 128 -9.95 -3.72 -2.27
C GLU A 128 -8.77 -3.58 -1.29
N TYR A 129 -8.69 -4.53 -0.36
CA TYR A 129 -7.63 -4.61 0.66
C TYR A 129 -6.94 -5.96 0.55
N ILE A 130 -5.65 -5.98 0.28
CA ILE A 130 -4.79 -7.16 0.34
C ILE A 130 -3.81 -6.96 1.49
N LEU A 131 -4.10 -7.62 2.61
CA LEU A 131 -3.33 -7.49 3.84
C LEU A 131 -2.49 -8.75 4.06
N THR A 132 -1.17 -8.57 4.13
CA THR A 132 -0.22 -9.64 4.43
C THR A 132 0.24 -9.53 5.87
N ILE A 133 -0.17 -10.46 6.72
CA ILE A 133 0.16 -10.46 8.14
C ILE A 133 1.46 -11.26 8.33
N ALA A 134 2.51 -10.57 8.77
CA ALA A 134 3.78 -11.20 9.13
C ALA A 134 3.68 -11.92 10.49
N PRO A 135 4.41 -13.02 10.70
CA PRO A 135 4.37 -13.81 11.94
C PRO A 135 5.12 -13.13 13.10
N VAL A 136 4.78 -11.87 13.40
CA VAL A 136 5.45 -11.05 14.41
C VAL A 136 4.48 -10.15 15.16
N ILE A 137 4.71 -9.95 16.44
CA ILE A 137 4.07 -8.94 17.29
C ILE A 137 5.13 -7.88 17.57
N LEU A 138 4.89 -6.63 17.17
CA LEU A 138 5.85 -5.54 17.38
C LEU A 138 5.70 -4.86 18.74
N GLY A 139 4.50 -4.85 19.31
CA GLY A 139 4.19 -4.17 20.58
C GLY A 139 4.00 -2.66 20.42
N GLU A 140 4.72 -2.02 19.52
CA GLU A 140 4.60 -0.59 19.19
C GLU A 140 5.02 -0.34 17.74
N GLY A 141 4.59 0.78 17.17
CA GLY A 141 4.94 1.14 15.80
C GLY A 141 3.97 2.16 15.20
N ILE A 142 3.97 2.23 13.87
CA ILE A 142 3.04 3.03 13.08
C ILE A 142 1.84 2.14 12.74
N PRO A 143 0.63 2.42 13.25
CA PRO A 143 -0.54 1.58 12.97
C PRO A 143 -1.01 1.75 11.52
N LEU A 144 -1.51 0.65 10.92
CA LEU A 144 -2.17 0.71 9.62
C LEU A 144 -3.44 1.56 9.69
N PHE A 145 -4.29 1.28 10.66
CA PHE A 145 -5.56 1.98 10.86
C PHE A 145 -5.44 2.93 12.04
N LYS A 146 -5.74 4.21 11.81
CA LYS A 146 -5.78 5.22 12.86
C LYS A 146 -7.08 5.15 13.66
N ASP A 147 -7.04 5.68 14.86
CA ASP A 147 -8.25 5.86 15.69
C ASP A 147 -9.29 6.75 14.97
N LYS A 148 -10.57 6.46 15.22
CA LYS A 148 -11.70 7.18 14.64
C LYS A 148 -11.90 7.02 13.13
N ASN A 149 -11.38 5.94 12.55
CA ASN A 149 -11.79 5.54 11.21
C ASN A 149 -13.26 5.11 11.20
N LEU A 150 -13.90 5.27 10.03
CA LEU A 150 -15.27 4.81 9.83
C LEU A 150 -15.31 3.28 9.87
N GLU A 151 -16.33 2.74 10.54
CA GLU A 151 -16.61 1.30 10.45
C GLU A 151 -16.88 0.93 9.00
N THR A 152 -16.10 0.02 8.45
CA THR A 152 -16.25 -0.49 7.08
C THR A 152 -16.31 -2.00 7.12
N ARG A 153 -17.38 -2.59 6.58
CA ARG A 153 -17.53 -4.04 6.47
C ARG A 153 -16.98 -4.51 5.15
N LEU A 154 -16.15 -5.54 5.21
CA LEU A 154 -15.45 -6.09 4.06
C LEU A 154 -15.93 -7.52 3.79
N LYS A 155 -15.88 -7.94 2.52
CA LYS A 155 -16.15 -9.31 2.08
C LYS A 155 -14.83 -10.00 1.74
N LEU A 156 -14.56 -11.11 2.40
CA LEU A 156 -13.41 -11.95 2.08
C LEU A 156 -13.58 -12.53 0.66
N LYS A 157 -12.57 -12.32 -0.18
CA LYS A 157 -12.48 -12.88 -1.53
C LYS A 157 -11.56 -14.09 -1.57
N GLU A 158 -10.41 -14.00 -0.94
CA GLU A 158 -9.38 -15.02 -0.95
C GLU A 158 -8.53 -14.95 0.31
N MET A 159 -8.00 -16.08 0.74
CA MET A 159 -7.00 -16.16 1.79
C MET A 159 -5.98 -17.24 1.42
N ARG A 160 -4.71 -16.97 1.70
CA ARG A 160 -3.63 -17.94 1.53
C ARG A 160 -2.55 -17.73 2.59
N SER A 161 -1.68 -18.72 2.74
CA SER A 161 -0.51 -18.63 3.60
C SER A 161 0.74 -19.02 2.83
N PHE A 162 1.87 -18.42 3.19
CA PHE A 162 3.20 -18.74 2.64
C PHE A 162 4.26 -18.26 3.63
N ASP A 163 5.26 -19.11 3.91
CA ASP A 163 6.39 -18.79 4.77
C ASP A 163 6.00 -18.12 6.11
N GLY A 164 4.96 -18.65 6.77
CA GLY A 164 4.43 -18.10 8.03
C GLY A 164 3.55 -16.86 7.88
N PHE A 165 3.51 -16.22 6.71
CA PHE A 165 2.58 -15.12 6.44
C PHE A 165 1.16 -15.62 6.21
N ILE A 166 0.18 -14.81 6.58
CA ILE A 166 -1.23 -14.95 6.18
C ILE A 166 -1.58 -13.76 5.30
N GLN A 167 -2.01 -14.00 4.08
CA GLN A 167 -2.50 -12.96 3.19
C GLN A 167 -4.00 -13.11 2.99
N SER A 168 -4.74 -12.04 3.23
CA SER A 168 -6.19 -11.96 3.05
C SER A 168 -6.55 -10.86 2.06
N HIS A 169 -7.44 -11.18 1.13
CA HIS A 169 -7.93 -10.27 0.11
C HIS A 169 -9.41 -9.99 0.35
N TYR A 170 -9.77 -8.74 0.54
CA TYR A 170 -11.14 -8.29 0.78
C TYR A 170 -11.57 -7.28 -0.27
N SER A 171 -12.89 -7.21 -0.53
CA SER A 171 -13.54 -6.09 -1.22
C SER A 171 -14.46 -5.34 -0.25
N VAL A 172 -14.67 -4.09 -0.53
CA VAL A 172 -15.73 -3.28 0.10
C VAL A 172 -17.12 -3.72 -0.35
#